data_d465f7cf3529b3e9482d749ee5f645ef
#
_entry.id   d465f7cf3529b3e9482d749ee5f645ef
#
_cell.length_a   1.000
_cell.length_b   1.000
_cell.length_c   1.000
_cell.angle_alpha   90.00
_cell.angle_beta   90.00
_cell.angle_gamma   90.00
#
_symmetry.space_group_name_H-M   'P 1'
#
loop_
_entity.id
_entity.type
_entity.pdbx_description
1 polymer ?
#
loop_
_entity_poly.entity_id
_entity_poly.type
_entity_poly.pdbx_seq_one_letter_code
_entity_poly.pdbx_strand_id
1 'polypeptide(L)'
;MKMMKFFLLAAAAVAAISCAKELSPIENETPAPEVELVPMTFTASYAEADDAETKVILDENGATVWQIGDKIMVISSTGTATEFEATEVTNGGKSATFEGLTENADEYYAVYPASAYKGTPEYVTDANGGKLVVHVPEVQQAVAGTFHESAILCIANTKGNVFQFKHSCAFLKFNLANPEGVKTVRLAVNGSDNVAGIGYVGVNATDMNPKYASSDSNMSKFDMITLNAPEGGFVAGENYYIAMRANSCPNGITAYIEYEDKVMSRTSTNQVFTPVKDEEGNVIMSGSIGKIKNLGQLDKNLSDVTPYDAYNLGADLVVAGKSYSPADLGSATLVSETTTISANGVYFVNEGVEVTLAPASGHYLSLYIVSNNLNGRAELNVSDNIRWTKNGVICLKGMDMIDGSANKTLFQSNALDGSLVIDNCSIPTSKGSQFIYASHAIKEITICNSDVKIEAANKYLINGNNQTITNCNIENNIVYSPSGDIKVFRFVTGTPTITTFGFNSNTVANIYPSTTANAEYCALTAVSNYTCNNNLFYLPEYGTYETTLGKAIYSYIVKVAPTTSASAQGNILYKKDNTNKRLRYDSTNYINSTNVESNVVTGEVDLTVPTIVPATTAGATR
;
A
#
# COMPACT_ATOMS: atom_id res chain seq x y z
N MET A 1 -50.83 -22.24 -19.25
CA MET A 1 -51.00 -22.38 -17.80
C MET A 1 -49.62 -22.48 -17.16
N LYS A 2 -48.93 -21.34 -17.12
CA LYS A 2 -47.66 -21.12 -16.42
C LYS A 2 -47.46 -19.60 -16.21
N MET A 3 -48.34 -19.02 -15.47
CA MET A 3 -48.21 -17.66 -14.90
C MET A 3 -48.69 -17.75 -13.47
N MET A 4 -47.79 -17.85 -12.52
CA MET A 4 -48.04 -17.57 -11.10
C MET A 4 -46.88 -18.11 -10.27
N LYS A 5 -45.75 -17.38 -10.26
CA LYS A 5 -44.70 -17.53 -9.24
C LYS A 5 -43.75 -16.34 -9.29
N PHE A 6 -44.26 -15.13 -9.13
CA PHE A 6 -43.41 -13.96 -8.83
C PHE A 6 -44.17 -12.96 -7.95
N PHE A 7 -44.59 -13.40 -6.79
CA PHE A 7 -45.05 -12.48 -5.74
C PHE A 7 -44.71 -13.13 -4.40
N LEU A 8 -43.50 -12.89 -3.90
CA LEU A 8 -43.15 -12.91 -2.45
C LEU A 8 -41.64 -12.72 -2.28
N LEU A 9 -41.11 -11.53 -2.49
CA LEU A 9 -39.80 -11.15 -1.94
C LEU A 9 -39.59 -9.61 -1.96
N ALA A 10 -40.45 -8.89 -1.28
CA ALA A 10 -40.22 -7.46 -1.06
C ALA A 10 -40.83 -6.99 0.28
N ALA A 11 -40.46 -7.64 1.37
CA ALA A 11 -40.86 -7.20 2.71
C ALA A 11 -39.85 -7.65 3.76
N ALA A 12 -38.58 -7.29 3.61
CA ALA A 12 -37.61 -7.52 4.68
C ALA A 12 -36.33 -6.67 4.48
N ALA A 13 -36.44 -5.34 4.56
CA ALA A 13 -35.27 -4.49 4.75
C ALA A 13 -35.63 -3.12 5.35
N VAL A 14 -36.43 -3.08 6.42
CA VAL A 14 -36.47 -1.92 7.32
C VAL A 14 -36.62 -2.41 8.74
N ALA A 15 -35.55 -2.76 9.40
CA ALA A 15 -35.45 -2.80 10.85
C ALA A 15 -34.01 -3.01 11.26
N ALA A 16 -33.30 -1.96 11.52
CA ALA A 16 -32.27 -1.87 12.57
C ALA A 16 -31.61 -0.50 12.59
N ILE A 17 -32.18 0.47 13.27
CA ILE A 17 -31.41 1.42 14.10
C ILE A 17 -32.38 1.97 15.14
N SER A 18 -32.31 1.43 16.34
CA SER A 18 -32.93 2.03 17.53
C SER A 18 -31.85 2.09 18.60
N CYS A 19 -31.30 3.27 18.82
CA CYS A 19 -30.67 3.62 20.10
C CYS A 19 -31.53 4.67 20.76
N ALA A 20 -32.02 4.34 21.93
CA ALA A 20 -32.94 5.13 22.74
C ALA A 20 -32.33 6.46 23.22
N LYS A 21 -33.10 7.54 23.06
CA LYS A 21 -33.04 8.73 23.91
C LYS A 21 -34.48 9.07 24.31
N GLU A 22 -34.67 9.38 25.56
CA GLU A 22 -35.96 9.67 26.18
C GLU A 22 -36.76 10.72 25.41
N LEU A 23 -38.04 10.41 25.18
CA LEU A 23 -38.97 11.18 24.36
C LEU A 23 -39.78 12.15 25.24
N SER A 24 -39.76 13.42 24.87
CA SER A 24 -40.84 14.37 25.12
C SER A 24 -42.04 14.02 24.23
N PRO A 25 -43.31 14.35 24.61
CA PRO A 25 -44.47 13.93 23.84
C PRO A 25 -44.48 14.56 22.46
N ILE A 26 -44.59 13.72 21.45
CA ILE A 26 -44.65 14.10 20.02
C ILE A 26 -46.09 14.52 19.72
N GLU A 27 -46.24 15.72 19.19
CA GLU A 27 -47.44 16.12 18.44
C GLU A 27 -47.62 15.20 17.24
N ASN A 28 -48.86 14.77 16.96
CA ASN A 28 -49.23 13.91 15.87
C ASN A 28 -48.79 14.51 14.53
N GLU A 29 -47.62 14.09 14.03
CA GLU A 29 -47.32 14.27 12.63
C GLU A 29 -48.22 13.31 11.82
N THR A 30 -49.02 13.87 10.92
CA THR A 30 -49.77 13.13 9.93
C THR A 30 -48.77 12.32 9.10
N PRO A 31 -48.93 10.99 8.96
CA PRO A 31 -48.03 10.21 8.11
C PRO A 31 -47.96 10.83 6.72
N ALA A 32 -46.77 11.01 6.19
CA ALA A 32 -46.63 11.43 4.79
C ALA A 32 -47.41 10.44 3.91
N PRO A 33 -48.14 10.94 2.88
CA PRO A 33 -48.91 10.06 1.99
C PRO A 33 -47.99 9.00 1.42
N GLU A 34 -48.39 7.75 1.52
CA GLU A 34 -47.67 6.60 0.97
C GLU A 34 -47.68 6.77 -0.57
N VAL A 35 -46.50 6.88 -1.17
CA VAL A 35 -46.35 7.05 -2.61
C VAL A 35 -46.71 5.74 -3.29
N GLU A 36 -47.72 5.72 -4.13
CA GLU A 36 -48.13 4.54 -4.91
C GLU A 36 -47.14 4.32 -6.07
N LEU A 37 -46.36 3.22 -5.97
CA LEU A 37 -45.44 2.80 -7.02
C LEU A 37 -46.16 1.88 -7.99
N VAL A 38 -46.06 2.17 -9.28
CA VAL A 38 -46.65 1.39 -10.38
C VAL A 38 -45.55 0.78 -11.25
N PRO A 39 -45.77 -0.40 -11.84
CA PRO A 39 -44.84 -0.99 -12.82
C PRO A 39 -44.73 -0.05 -14.05
N MET A 40 -43.48 0.26 -14.41
CA MET A 40 -43.20 1.05 -15.62
C MET A 40 -42.08 0.41 -16.44
N THR A 41 -42.10 0.74 -17.72
CA THR A 41 -41.07 0.29 -18.67
C THR A 41 -40.55 1.52 -19.42
N PHE A 42 -39.25 1.67 -19.43
CA PHE A 42 -38.56 2.70 -20.21
C PHE A 42 -37.65 2.05 -21.25
N THR A 43 -37.64 2.66 -22.44
CA THR A 43 -36.63 2.34 -23.46
C THR A 43 -35.50 3.35 -23.35
N ALA A 44 -34.27 2.87 -23.38
CA ALA A 44 -33.09 3.74 -23.30
C ALA A 44 -32.18 3.55 -24.52
N SER A 45 -31.61 4.65 -24.97
CA SER A 45 -30.57 4.70 -25.98
C SER A 45 -29.53 5.78 -25.60
N TYR A 46 -28.35 5.70 -26.19
CA TYR A 46 -27.39 6.81 -26.10
C TYR A 46 -27.71 7.82 -27.21
N ALA A 47 -27.66 9.11 -26.88
CA ALA A 47 -27.77 10.16 -27.87
C ALA A 47 -26.62 10.03 -28.87
N GLU A 48 -26.94 10.12 -30.18
CA GLU A 48 -25.88 10.13 -31.20
C GLU A 48 -25.01 11.37 -30.98
N ALA A 49 -23.70 11.16 -30.88
CA ALA A 49 -22.77 12.28 -30.79
C ALA A 49 -22.49 12.83 -32.18
N ASP A 50 -22.48 14.14 -32.32
CA ASP A 50 -22.18 14.84 -33.57
C ASP A 50 -20.71 14.64 -34.05
N ASP A 51 -19.84 14.04 -33.20
CA ASP A 51 -18.44 13.78 -33.52
C ASP A 51 -18.06 12.30 -33.25
N ALA A 52 -17.33 11.70 -34.19
CA ALA A 52 -16.92 10.28 -34.20
C ALA A 52 -15.95 9.87 -33.06
N GLU A 53 -15.60 10.76 -32.13
CA GLU A 53 -14.65 10.52 -31.05
C GLU A 53 -15.31 10.25 -29.68
N THR A 54 -16.64 10.16 -29.60
CA THR A 54 -17.38 10.04 -28.34
C THR A 54 -18.04 8.67 -28.19
N LYS A 55 -17.31 7.68 -27.68
CA LYS A 55 -17.87 6.33 -27.52
C LYS A 55 -17.38 5.71 -26.21
N VAL A 56 -18.29 5.23 -25.36
CA VAL A 56 -18.06 4.69 -24.03
C VAL A 56 -18.74 3.34 -23.88
N ILE A 57 -18.14 2.40 -23.35
CA ILE A 57 -18.10 0.94 -23.43
C ILE A 57 -18.02 0.48 -24.88
N LEU A 58 -16.88 -0.02 -25.19
CA LEU A 58 -16.49 -0.17 -26.58
C LEU A 58 -16.84 -1.58 -27.03
N ASP A 59 -17.83 -1.70 -27.92
CA ASP A 59 -17.80 -2.81 -28.85
C ASP A 59 -16.43 -2.78 -29.60
N GLU A 60 -16.14 -3.78 -30.37
CA GLU A 60 -14.92 -3.84 -31.20
C GLU A 60 -14.71 -2.60 -32.11
N ASN A 61 -15.71 -1.71 -32.22
CA ASN A 61 -15.70 -0.45 -32.95
C ASN A 61 -15.67 0.80 -32.03
N GLY A 62 -15.65 0.62 -30.72
CA GLY A 62 -15.62 1.70 -29.73
C GLY A 62 -16.97 2.37 -29.45
N ALA A 63 -18.10 1.71 -29.58
CA ALA A 63 -19.43 2.25 -29.24
C ALA A 63 -19.91 1.75 -27.87
N THR A 64 -20.59 2.63 -27.13
CA THR A 64 -21.28 2.28 -25.89
C THR A 64 -22.43 1.32 -26.17
N VAL A 65 -22.49 0.24 -25.40
CA VAL A 65 -23.53 -0.77 -25.51
C VAL A 65 -24.13 -1.08 -24.15
N TRP A 66 -25.44 -1.29 -24.13
CA TRP A 66 -26.17 -1.79 -22.98
C TRP A 66 -25.98 -3.29 -22.84
N GLN A 67 -26.05 -3.76 -21.59
CA GLN A 67 -26.05 -5.19 -21.26
C GLN A 67 -27.31 -5.54 -20.44
N ILE A 68 -27.76 -6.79 -20.54
CA ILE A 68 -28.83 -7.31 -19.67
C ILE A 68 -28.32 -7.27 -18.24
N GLY A 69 -29.14 -6.74 -17.32
CA GLY A 69 -28.77 -6.54 -15.92
C GLY A 69 -28.17 -5.17 -15.60
N ASP A 70 -27.88 -4.32 -16.61
CA ASP A 70 -27.53 -2.92 -16.36
C ASP A 70 -28.63 -2.22 -15.55
N LYS A 71 -28.22 -1.35 -14.62
CA LYS A 71 -29.12 -0.67 -13.70
C LYS A 71 -29.05 0.83 -13.83
N ILE A 72 -30.22 1.45 -13.97
CA ILE A 72 -30.38 2.90 -13.95
C ILE A 72 -31.19 3.33 -12.72
N MET A 73 -30.87 4.48 -12.15
CA MET A 73 -31.73 5.15 -11.18
C MET A 73 -32.71 6.04 -11.93
N VAL A 74 -34.01 5.77 -11.80
CA VAL A 74 -35.09 6.61 -12.35
C VAL A 74 -35.61 7.49 -11.22
N ILE A 75 -35.67 8.78 -11.46
CA ILE A 75 -36.13 9.80 -10.52
C ILE A 75 -37.35 10.50 -11.12
N SER A 76 -38.50 10.48 -10.45
CA SER A 76 -39.70 11.21 -10.86
C SER A 76 -39.54 12.71 -10.65
N SER A 77 -40.31 13.53 -11.31
CA SER A 77 -40.35 14.99 -11.09
C SER A 77 -40.85 15.40 -9.70
N THR A 78 -41.44 14.47 -8.93
CA THR A 78 -41.85 14.64 -7.54
C THR A 78 -40.75 14.23 -6.54
N GLY A 79 -39.69 13.57 -7.03
CA GLY A 79 -38.50 13.26 -6.27
C GLY A 79 -38.35 11.78 -5.86
N THR A 80 -39.30 10.89 -6.19
CA THR A 80 -39.17 9.47 -5.92
C THR A 80 -38.08 8.87 -6.81
N ALA A 81 -37.08 8.25 -6.21
CA ALA A 81 -35.95 7.61 -6.89
C ALA A 81 -36.01 6.09 -6.72
N THR A 82 -36.01 5.35 -7.82
CA THR A 82 -36.12 3.90 -7.85
C THR A 82 -35.20 3.28 -8.89
N GLU A 83 -34.70 2.09 -8.61
CA GLU A 83 -33.79 1.35 -9.50
C GLU A 83 -34.60 0.57 -10.55
N PHE A 84 -34.16 0.66 -11.80
CA PHE A 84 -34.68 -0.08 -12.94
C PHE A 84 -33.56 -0.94 -13.53
N GLU A 85 -33.91 -2.14 -14.00
CA GLU A 85 -32.97 -3.10 -14.55
C GLU A 85 -33.24 -3.37 -16.03
N ALA A 86 -32.19 -3.48 -16.84
CA ALA A 86 -32.28 -3.84 -18.25
C ALA A 86 -32.70 -5.29 -18.42
N THR A 87 -33.90 -5.50 -18.96
CA THR A 87 -34.49 -6.83 -19.21
C THR A 87 -34.36 -7.28 -20.65
N GLU A 88 -34.19 -6.34 -21.58
CA GLU A 88 -34.00 -6.63 -23.01
C GLU A 88 -32.96 -5.66 -23.59
N VAL A 89 -32.08 -6.18 -24.45
CA VAL A 89 -31.08 -5.39 -25.18
C VAL A 89 -31.21 -5.67 -26.66
N THR A 90 -31.35 -4.62 -27.45
CA THR A 90 -31.61 -4.71 -28.88
C THR A 90 -30.62 -3.87 -29.69
N ASN A 91 -30.67 -3.98 -31.02
CA ASN A 91 -29.91 -3.16 -31.95
C ASN A 91 -28.39 -3.22 -31.71
N GLY A 92 -27.87 -4.40 -31.38
CA GLY A 92 -26.44 -4.59 -31.10
C GLY A 92 -25.96 -3.87 -29.84
N GLY A 93 -26.81 -3.75 -28.81
CA GLY A 93 -26.49 -3.08 -27.55
C GLY A 93 -26.79 -1.57 -27.53
N LYS A 94 -27.27 -0.99 -28.63
CA LYS A 94 -27.53 0.45 -28.71
C LYS A 94 -28.83 0.89 -28.02
N SER A 95 -29.72 -0.05 -27.78
CA SER A 95 -31.00 0.19 -27.11
C SER A 95 -31.28 -0.90 -26.08
N ALA A 96 -31.87 -0.51 -24.96
CA ALA A 96 -32.27 -1.43 -23.90
C ALA A 96 -33.67 -1.08 -23.37
N THR A 97 -34.38 -2.09 -22.88
CA THR A 97 -35.64 -1.95 -22.16
C THR A 97 -35.40 -2.14 -20.68
N PHE A 98 -35.76 -1.17 -19.88
CA PHE A 98 -35.62 -1.15 -18.43
C PHE A 98 -36.98 -1.31 -17.76
N GLU A 99 -37.08 -2.21 -16.81
CA GLU A 99 -38.30 -2.46 -16.05
C GLU A 99 -38.06 -2.21 -14.55
N GLY A 100 -39.08 -1.63 -13.89
CA GLY A 100 -39.04 -1.33 -12.46
C GLY A 100 -40.36 -0.76 -11.96
N LEU A 101 -40.33 -0.26 -10.74
CA LEU A 101 -41.47 0.38 -10.09
C LEU A 101 -41.14 1.86 -9.84
N THR A 102 -42.04 2.77 -10.22
CA THR A 102 -41.93 4.18 -9.85
C THR A 102 -43.31 4.80 -9.72
N GLU A 103 -43.41 6.01 -9.21
CA GLU A 103 -44.67 6.74 -9.20
C GLU A 103 -44.97 7.30 -10.58
N ASN A 104 -46.28 7.55 -10.85
CA ASN A 104 -46.68 8.21 -12.06
C ASN A 104 -46.40 9.72 -11.97
N ALA A 105 -45.59 10.23 -12.88
CA ALA A 105 -45.16 11.64 -12.90
C ALA A 105 -45.13 12.21 -14.34
N ASP A 106 -45.12 13.54 -14.44
CA ASP A 106 -45.12 14.25 -15.74
C ASP A 106 -43.77 14.20 -16.45
N GLU A 107 -42.69 14.00 -15.68
CA GLU A 107 -41.31 13.96 -16.17
C GLU A 107 -40.46 13.02 -15.30
N TYR A 108 -39.53 12.34 -15.95
CA TYR A 108 -38.60 11.44 -15.32
C TYR A 108 -37.15 11.78 -15.70
N TYR A 109 -36.26 11.61 -14.75
CA TYR A 109 -34.81 11.72 -14.93
C TYR A 109 -34.17 10.35 -14.72
N ALA A 110 -33.04 10.09 -15.36
CA ALA A 110 -32.31 8.85 -15.16
C ALA A 110 -30.82 9.09 -15.05
N VAL A 111 -30.19 8.31 -14.17
CA VAL A 111 -28.74 8.29 -13.95
C VAL A 111 -28.24 6.86 -14.20
N TYR A 112 -27.23 6.72 -15.01
CA TYR A 112 -26.51 5.46 -15.24
C TYR A 112 -25.02 5.62 -14.88
N PRO A 113 -24.43 4.64 -14.15
CA PRO A 113 -25.10 3.53 -13.48
C PRO A 113 -25.94 4.03 -12.28
N ALA A 114 -26.89 3.21 -11.82
CA ALA A 114 -27.74 3.57 -10.69
C ALA A 114 -26.94 3.93 -9.44
N SER A 115 -25.80 3.27 -9.22
CA SER A 115 -24.87 3.50 -8.11
C SER A 115 -24.23 4.90 -8.09
N ALA A 116 -24.21 5.57 -9.24
CA ALA A 116 -23.68 6.93 -9.34
C ALA A 116 -24.64 7.99 -8.78
N TYR A 117 -25.93 7.67 -8.61
CA TYR A 117 -26.87 8.58 -7.97
C TYR A 117 -26.66 8.62 -6.46
N LYS A 118 -26.52 9.84 -5.90
CA LYS A 118 -26.27 10.09 -4.47
C LYS A 118 -27.25 11.10 -3.88
N GLY A 119 -28.20 11.56 -4.68
CA GLY A 119 -29.09 12.62 -4.27
C GLY A 119 -30.29 12.18 -3.46
N THR A 120 -30.89 13.15 -2.75
CA THR A 120 -32.20 13.09 -2.14
C THR A 120 -33.20 13.91 -2.96
N PRO A 121 -34.50 13.63 -2.88
CA PRO A 121 -35.54 14.30 -3.68
C PRO A 121 -35.60 15.82 -3.55
N GLU A 122 -35.07 16.40 -2.50
CA GLU A 122 -35.08 17.83 -2.21
C GLU A 122 -34.41 18.70 -3.28
N TYR A 123 -33.57 18.09 -4.13
CA TYR A 123 -32.83 18.81 -5.16
C TYR A 123 -33.55 18.91 -6.51
N VAL A 124 -34.71 18.29 -6.67
CA VAL A 124 -35.46 18.27 -7.94
C VAL A 124 -36.26 19.56 -8.19
N THR A 125 -36.42 20.41 -7.21
CA THR A 125 -37.37 21.54 -7.23
C THR A 125 -36.77 22.94 -7.13
N ASP A 126 -35.58 23.16 -7.64
CA ASP A 126 -35.05 24.54 -7.71
C ASP A 126 -35.64 25.29 -8.93
N ALA A 127 -35.78 26.61 -8.82
CA ALA A 127 -36.30 27.49 -9.84
C ALA A 127 -35.54 27.45 -11.20
N ASN A 128 -34.40 26.77 -11.26
CA ASN A 128 -33.57 26.58 -12.44
C ASN A 128 -33.66 25.15 -13.03
N GLY A 129 -34.65 24.35 -12.65
CA GLY A 129 -34.96 23.09 -13.32
C GLY A 129 -34.35 21.84 -12.70
N GLY A 130 -34.19 21.80 -11.38
CA GLY A 130 -33.79 20.58 -10.68
C GLY A 130 -32.32 20.18 -10.80
N LYS A 131 -31.81 19.46 -9.79
CA LYS A 131 -30.42 19.00 -9.71
C LYS A 131 -30.36 17.55 -9.27
N LEU A 132 -29.57 16.75 -9.95
CA LEU A 132 -29.24 15.38 -9.57
C LEU A 132 -27.89 15.38 -8.88
N VAL A 133 -27.82 14.83 -7.68
CA VAL A 133 -26.56 14.61 -6.99
C VAL A 133 -25.95 13.30 -7.48
N VAL A 134 -24.74 13.39 -8.01
CA VAL A 134 -24.07 12.29 -8.71
C VAL A 134 -22.62 12.15 -8.28
N HIS A 135 -22.06 10.97 -8.47
CA HIS A 135 -20.69 10.64 -8.10
C HIS A 135 -19.87 10.21 -9.32
N VAL A 136 -18.75 10.89 -9.52
CA VAL A 136 -17.67 10.43 -10.40
C VAL A 136 -16.60 9.81 -9.47
N PRO A 137 -16.38 8.50 -9.53
CA PRO A 137 -15.54 7.83 -8.54
C PRO A 137 -14.06 8.24 -8.67
N GLU A 138 -13.45 8.57 -7.53
CA GLU A 138 -12.04 8.86 -7.37
C GLU A 138 -11.15 7.61 -7.39
N VAL A 139 -11.75 6.45 -7.11
CA VAL A 139 -11.11 5.13 -7.23
C VAL A 139 -11.90 4.30 -8.22
N GLN A 140 -11.21 3.85 -9.26
CA GLN A 140 -11.79 3.06 -10.34
C GLN A 140 -11.04 1.76 -10.52
N GLN A 141 -11.70 0.75 -11.09
CA GLN A 141 -11.11 -0.53 -11.41
C GLN A 141 -10.76 -0.58 -12.90
N ALA A 142 -9.55 -1.00 -13.23
CA ALA A 142 -9.14 -1.15 -14.63
C ALA A 142 -9.80 -2.38 -15.27
N VAL A 143 -10.25 -2.18 -16.51
CA VAL A 143 -10.71 -3.26 -17.40
C VAL A 143 -9.99 -3.09 -18.73
N ALA A 144 -9.38 -4.16 -19.24
CA ALA A 144 -8.68 -4.12 -20.50
C ALA A 144 -9.64 -3.81 -21.67
N GLY A 145 -9.28 -2.84 -22.49
CA GLY A 145 -10.04 -2.42 -23.66
C GLY A 145 -11.26 -1.54 -23.39
N THR A 146 -11.70 -1.37 -22.13
CA THR A 146 -12.91 -0.63 -21.79
C THR A 146 -12.85 0.04 -20.42
N PHE A 147 -13.98 0.57 -19.95
CA PHE A 147 -14.18 1.09 -18.60
C PHE A 147 -14.83 0.04 -17.69
N HIS A 148 -14.60 0.16 -16.41
CA HIS A 148 -15.48 -0.49 -15.45
C HIS A 148 -16.84 0.24 -15.43
N GLU A 149 -17.94 -0.49 -15.39
CA GLU A 149 -19.30 0.06 -15.45
C GLU A 149 -19.55 1.18 -14.42
N SER A 150 -19.03 1.03 -13.19
CA SER A 150 -19.20 2.01 -12.12
C SER A 150 -18.49 3.34 -12.37
N ALA A 151 -17.58 3.44 -13.34
CA ALA A 151 -16.82 4.65 -13.63
C ALA A 151 -17.53 5.60 -14.59
N ILE A 152 -18.52 5.11 -15.33
CA ILE A 152 -19.25 5.88 -16.34
C ILE A 152 -20.35 6.67 -15.65
N LEU A 153 -20.58 7.90 -16.06
CA LEU A 153 -21.72 8.68 -15.64
C LEU A 153 -22.47 9.19 -16.87
N CYS A 154 -23.71 8.74 -17.01
CA CYS A 154 -24.62 9.21 -18.04
C CYS A 154 -25.94 9.66 -17.42
N ILE A 155 -26.58 10.66 -18.03
CA ILE A 155 -27.82 11.28 -17.54
C ILE A 155 -28.80 11.41 -18.69
N ALA A 156 -30.08 11.22 -18.39
CA ALA A 156 -31.19 11.42 -19.33
C ALA A 156 -32.37 12.04 -18.63
N ASN A 157 -33.26 12.67 -19.41
CA ASN A 157 -34.58 13.05 -18.98
C ASN A 157 -35.64 12.72 -20.07
N THR A 158 -36.89 12.57 -19.64
CA THR A 158 -38.00 12.31 -20.57
C THR A 158 -39.35 12.73 -19.96
N LYS A 159 -40.27 13.21 -20.81
CA LYS A 159 -41.68 13.37 -20.46
C LYS A 159 -42.55 12.20 -20.95
N GLY A 160 -41.93 11.17 -21.44
CA GLY A 160 -42.54 9.94 -21.90
C GLY A 160 -41.87 8.73 -21.29
N ASN A 161 -41.63 7.72 -22.12
CA ASN A 161 -41.00 6.46 -21.71
C ASN A 161 -39.71 6.14 -22.49
N VAL A 162 -39.08 7.14 -23.14
CA VAL A 162 -37.83 6.96 -23.89
C VAL A 162 -36.74 7.87 -23.33
N PHE A 163 -35.71 7.29 -22.79
CA PHE A 163 -34.51 8.00 -22.35
C PHE A 163 -33.47 8.09 -23.45
N GLN A 164 -32.89 9.26 -23.65
CA GLN A 164 -31.69 9.45 -24.46
C GLN A 164 -30.56 9.90 -23.55
N PHE A 165 -29.69 8.97 -23.19
CA PHE A 165 -28.60 9.21 -22.29
C PHE A 165 -27.48 10.01 -22.95
N LYS A 166 -26.94 10.97 -22.20
CA LYS A 166 -25.77 11.78 -22.55
C LYS A 166 -24.68 11.53 -21.52
N HIS A 167 -23.44 11.47 -21.99
CA HIS A 167 -22.28 11.38 -21.09
C HIS A 167 -22.17 12.64 -20.23
N SER A 168 -21.76 12.43 -19.00
CA SER A 168 -21.46 13.47 -18.01
C SER A 168 -19.99 13.47 -17.58
N CYS A 169 -19.16 12.66 -18.23
CA CYS A 169 -17.73 12.51 -17.99
C CYS A 169 -16.90 12.83 -19.23
N ALA A 170 -15.64 13.14 -19.01
CA ALA A 170 -14.56 13.03 -19.98
C ALA A 170 -13.76 11.74 -19.72
N PHE A 171 -12.97 11.30 -20.69
CA PHE A 171 -12.27 10.04 -20.62
C PHE A 171 -10.81 10.20 -21.03
N LEU A 172 -9.92 9.56 -20.29
CA LEU A 172 -8.50 9.47 -20.60
C LEU A 172 -8.18 8.03 -20.95
N LYS A 173 -7.50 7.83 -22.08
CA LYS A 173 -7.07 6.52 -22.58
C LYS A 173 -5.54 6.45 -22.54
N PHE A 174 -4.99 5.33 -22.08
CA PHE A 174 -3.56 5.09 -22.05
C PHE A 174 -3.22 3.60 -22.22
N ASN A 175 -1.95 3.30 -22.40
CA ASN A 175 -1.38 1.96 -22.28
C ASN A 175 -0.07 1.98 -21.50
N LEU A 176 0.40 0.80 -21.13
CA LEU A 176 1.69 0.55 -20.49
C LEU A 176 2.47 -0.46 -21.36
N ALA A 177 3.76 -0.21 -21.57
CA ALA A 177 4.62 -1.17 -22.27
C ALA A 177 5.26 -2.19 -21.32
N ASN A 178 5.54 -1.78 -20.07
CA ASN A 178 6.20 -2.60 -19.05
C ASN A 178 5.37 -2.60 -17.76
N PRO A 179 4.18 -3.24 -17.76
CA PRO A 179 3.25 -3.19 -16.63
C PRO A 179 3.58 -4.16 -15.50
N GLU A 180 4.65 -4.94 -15.59
CA GLU A 180 5.01 -5.92 -14.56
C GLU A 180 5.16 -5.24 -13.18
N GLY A 181 4.46 -5.75 -12.18
CA GLY A 181 4.46 -5.21 -10.82
C GLY A 181 3.70 -3.90 -10.63
N VAL A 182 3.02 -3.36 -11.66
CA VAL A 182 2.19 -2.16 -11.51
C VAL A 182 0.90 -2.49 -10.77
N LYS A 183 0.68 -1.84 -9.62
CA LYS A 183 -0.51 -1.99 -8.77
C LYS A 183 -1.59 -0.98 -9.11
N THR A 184 -1.20 0.29 -9.27
CA THR A 184 -2.13 1.38 -9.58
C THR A 184 -1.53 2.36 -10.57
N VAL A 185 -2.42 3.04 -11.32
CA VAL A 185 -2.10 4.24 -12.08
C VAL A 185 -2.96 5.37 -11.53
N ARG A 186 -2.33 6.47 -11.08
CA ARG A 186 -3.03 7.67 -10.63
C ARG A 186 -2.85 8.78 -11.64
N LEU A 187 -3.93 9.48 -11.95
CA LEU A 187 -3.90 10.68 -12.81
C LEU A 187 -4.37 11.88 -12.00
N ALA A 188 -3.45 12.80 -11.74
CA ALA A 188 -3.72 14.07 -11.07
C ALA A 188 -3.75 15.21 -12.07
N VAL A 189 -4.67 16.18 -11.91
CA VAL A 189 -4.64 17.43 -12.66
C VAL A 189 -3.61 18.36 -12.05
N ASN A 190 -2.83 19.02 -12.91
CA ASN A 190 -1.90 20.03 -12.46
C ASN A 190 -2.67 21.32 -12.13
N GLY A 191 -2.73 21.68 -10.86
CA GLY A 191 -3.46 22.84 -10.36
C GLY A 191 -4.54 22.47 -9.34
N SER A 192 -5.54 23.34 -9.18
CA SER A 192 -6.58 23.19 -8.15
C SER A 192 -7.92 22.64 -8.67
N ASP A 193 -7.94 22.07 -9.85
CA ASP A 193 -9.16 21.59 -10.50
C ASP A 193 -9.59 20.22 -9.95
N ASN A 194 -10.90 20.02 -9.79
CA ASN A 194 -11.46 18.75 -9.35
C ASN A 194 -11.84 17.88 -10.55
N VAL A 195 -11.51 16.60 -10.49
CA VAL A 195 -11.77 15.62 -11.55
C VAL A 195 -12.63 14.44 -11.11
N ALA A 196 -12.89 14.31 -9.83
CA ALA A 196 -13.74 13.26 -9.26
C ALA A 196 -14.49 13.76 -8.01
N GLY A 197 -15.38 12.93 -7.49
CA GLY A 197 -16.14 13.18 -6.27
C GLY A 197 -17.64 13.32 -6.46
N ILE A 198 -18.34 13.73 -5.41
CA ILE A 198 -19.78 13.94 -5.39
C ILE A 198 -20.08 15.39 -5.78
N GLY A 199 -20.91 15.58 -6.79
CA GLY A 199 -21.35 16.86 -7.28
C GLY A 199 -22.79 16.81 -7.75
N TYR A 200 -23.28 17.87 -8.38
CA TYR A 200 -24.62 17.90 -8.95
C TYR A 200 -24.61 18.23 -10.44
N VAL A 201 -25.59 17.72 -11.16
CA VAL A 201 -25.87 18.06 -12.56
C VAL A 201 -27.26 18.64 -12.66
N GLY A 202 -27.40 19.80 -13.34
CA GLY A 202 -28.69 20.37 -13.64
C GLY A 202 -29.41 19.57 -14.73
N VAL A 203 -30.64 19.11 -14.47
CA VAL A 203 -31.39 18.23 -15.40
C VAL A 203 -31.73 18.87 -16.73
N ASN A 204 -31.82 20.19 -16.77
CA ASN A 204 -32.09 20.98 -17.99
C ASN A 204 -30.84 21.73 -18.49
N ALA A 205 -29.66 21.44 -17.91
CA ALA A 205 -28.42 22.07 -18.35
C ALA A 205 -28.01 21.55 -19.74
N THR A 206 -27.58 22.44 -20.60
CA THR A 206 -26.91 22.05 -21.86
C THR A 206 -25.52 21.42 -21.58
N ASP A 207 -24.90 21.83 -20.47
CA ASP A 207 -23.65 21.30 -19.96
C ASP A 207 -23.94 20.26 -18.84
N MET A 208 -23.88 18.99 -19.18
CA MET A 208 -24.09 17.87 -18.24
C MET A 208 -22.89 17.62 -17.31
N ASN A 209 -21.98 18.58 -17.18
CA ASN A 209 -20.79 18.45 -16.33
C ASN A 209 -21.17 18.58 -14.84
N PRO A 210 -20.80 17.62 -13.98
CA PRO A 210 -21.02 17.73 -12.54
C PRO A 210 -20.35 18.97 -11.96
N LYS A 211 -21.11 19.76 -11.20
CA LYS A 211 -20.64 20.98 -10.53
C LYS A 211 -20.48 20.72 -9.03
N TYR A 212 -19.48 21.34 -8.45
CA TYR A 212 -19.15 21.18 -7.03
C TYR A 212 -19.30 22.53 -6.32
N ALA A 213 -20.25 22.64 -5.40
CA ALA A 213 -20.37 23.81 -4.56
C ALA A 213 -19.35 23.76 -3.41
N SER A 214 -18.63 24.85 -3.18
CA SER A 214 -17.60 24.92 -2.12
C SER A 214 -18.18 24.91 -0.70
N SER A 215 -19.47 25.25 -0.56
CA SER A 215 -20.17 25.41 0.73
C SER A 215 -21.00 24.19 1.14
N ASP A 216 -21.08 23.15 0.32
CA ASP A 216 -21.89 21.97 0.62
C ASP A 216 -21.02 20.88 1.24
N SER A 217 -21.29 20.56 2.52
CA SER A 217 -20.57 19.53 3.27
C SER A 217 -20.81 18.10 2.76
N ASN A 218 -21.84 17.89 1.93
CA ASN A 218 -22.17 16.60 1.34
C ASN A 218 -21.42 16.34 0.02
N MET A 219 -20.67 17.35 -0.48
CA MET A 219 -19.89 17.23 -1.72
C MET A 219 -18.44 16.90 -1.42
N SER A 220 -17.92 15.88 -2.07
CA SER A 220 -16.48 15.53 -2.05
C SER A 220 -15.82 15.99 -3.34
N LYS A 221 -14.52 16.32 -3.24
CA LYS A 221 -13.74 16.86 -4.35
C LYS A 221 -12.37 16.22 -4.36
N PHE A 222 -12.01 15.69 -5.51
CA PHE A 222 -10.70 15.07 -5.71
C PHE A 222 -10.05 15.63 -6.98
N ASP A 223 -8.80 15.99 -6.88
CA ASP A 223 -7.95 16.45 -8.00
C ASP A 223 -7.19 15.31 -8.68
N MET A 224 -7.37 14.08 -8.16
CA MET A 224 -6.71 12.87 -8.63
C MET A 224 -7.70 11.70 -8.70
N ILE A 225 -7.47 10.82 -9.67
CA ILE A 225 -8.18 9.55 -9.83
C ILE A 225 -7.17 8.41 -9.76
N THR A 226 -7.49 7.39 -8.98
CA THR A 226 -6.73 6.15 -8.85
C THR A 226 -7.39 5.05 -9.65
N LEU A 227 -6.66 4.42 -10.56
CA LEU A 227 -7.08 3.25 -11.31
C LEU A 227 -6.33 2.03 -10.78
N ASN A 228 -7.02 1.14 -10.09
CA ASN A 228 -6.46 -0.11 -9.59
C ASN A 228 -6.25 -1.11 -10.72
N ALA A 229 -5.18 -1.90 -10.64
CA ALA A 229 -4.92 -2.97 -11.60
C ALA A 229 -6.07 -3.98 -11.65
N PRO A 230 -6.36 -4.56 -12.83
CA PRO A 230 -7.32 -5.67 -12.93
C PRO A 230 -6.78 -6.91 -12.21
N GLU A 231 -7.67 -7.86 -11.93
CA GLU A 231 -7.24 -9.18 -11.48
C GLU A 231 -6.26 -9.77 -12.52
N GLY A 232 -5.07 -10.16 -12.08
CA GLY A 232 -4.00 -10.61 -12.96
C GLY A 232 -3.03 -9.50 -13.44
N GLY A 233 -3.27 -8.24 -13.04
CA GLY A 233 -2.40 -7.10 -13.37
C GLY A 233 -2.72 -6.43 -14.71
N PHE A 234 -2.03 -5.33 -14.99
CA PHE A 234 -2.08 -4.68 -16.30
C PHE A 234 -1.37 -5.52 -17.36
N VAL A 235 -1.87 -5.48 -18.59
CA VAL A 235 -1.31 -6.21 -19.74
C VAL A 235 -0.58 -5.25 -20.67
N ALA A 236 0.61 -5.63 -21.12
CA ALA A 236 1.44 -4.78 -21.99
C ALA A 236 0.73 -4.46 -23.32
N GLY A 237 0.71 -3.17 -23.65
CA GLY A 237 0.12 -2.66 -24.88
C GLY A 237 -1.41 -2.57 -24.90
N GLU A 238 -2.10 -3.17 -23.94
CA GLU A 238 -3.55 -3.02 -23.82
C GLU A 238 -3.95 -1.61 -23.44
N ASN A 239 -5.12 -1.17 -23.95
CA ASN A 239 -5.66 0.14 -23.62
C ASN A 239 -6.48 0.08 -22.34
N TYR A 240 -6.26 1.07 -21.47
CA TYR A 240 -7.03 1.29 -20.26
C TYR A 240 -7.62 2.68 -20.27
N TYR A 241 -8.69 2.86 -19.51
CA TYR A 241 -9.47 4.09 -19.53
C TYR A 241 -9.77 4.56 -18.12
N ILE A 242 -9.81 5.87 -17.95
CA ILE A 242 -10.24 6.56 -16.73
C ILE A 242 -11.36 7.50 -17.08
N ALA A 243 -12.49 7.41 -16.39
CA ALA A 243 -13.55 8.38 -16.46
C ALA A 243 -13.28 9.51 -15.45
N MET A 244 -13.46 10.75 -15.87
CA MET A 244 -13.25 11.91 -15.02
C MET A 244 -14.36 12.94 -15.21
N ARG A 245 -14.59 13.79 -14.22
CA ARG A 245 -15.39 14.99 -14.42
C ARG A 245 -14.84 15.75 -15.62
N ALA A 246 -15.73 16.21 -16.49
CA ALA A 246 -15.32 16.96 -17.66
C ALA A 246 -14.57 18.23 -17.26
N ASN A 247 -13.29 18.29 -17.62
CA ASN A 247 -12.37 19.37 -17.34
C ASN A 247 -11.39 19.52 -18.51
N SER A 248 -11.00 20.74 -18.83
CA SER A 248 -10.01 20.98 -19.89
C SER A 248 -8.58 20.66 -19.47
N CYS A 249 -8.33 20.53 -18.17
CA CYS A 249 -7.00 20.35 -17.56
C CYS A 249 -5.98 21.33 -18.19
N PRO A 250 -6.14 22.65 -17.97
CA PRO A 250 -5.41 23.69 -18.71
C PRO A 250 -3.91 23.64 -18.44
N ASN A 251 -3.48 23.18 -17.26
CA ASN A 251 -2.10 23.05 -16.84
C ASN A 251 -1.54 21.63 -17.04
N GLY A 252 -2.33 20.77 -17.73
CA GLY A 252 -1.96 19.38 -17.98
C GLY A 252 -2.25 18.46 -16.82
N ILE A 253 -1.59 17.28 -16.84
CA ILE A 253 -1.78 16.21 -15.88
C ILE A 253 -0.44 15.59 -15.48
N THR A 254 -0.40 15.02 -14.28
CA THR A 254 0.68 14.15 -13.83
C THR A 254 0.14 12.73 -13.66
N ALA A 255 0.81 11.77 -14.30
CA ALA A 255 0.58 10.35 -14.10
C ALA A 255 1.56 9.83 -13.05
N TYR A 256 1.05 9.09 -12.06
CA TYR A 256 1.86 8.33 -11.10
C TYR A 256 1.60 6.86 -11.33
N ILE A 257 2.67 6.09 -11.45
CA ILE A 257 2.62 4.63 -11.63
C ILE A 257 3.22 4.01 -10.39
N GLU A 258 2.41 3.29 -9.63
CA GLU A 258 2.81 2.61 -8.41
C GLU A 258 3.18 1.16 -8.73
N TYR A 259 4.41 0.81 -8.44
CA TYR A 259 4.93 -0.54 -8.43
C TYR A 259 4.89 -1.11 -7.00
N GLU A 260 5.40 -2.31 -6.81
CA GLU A 260 5.42 -2.94 -5.49
C GLU A 260 6.30 -2.19 -4.48
N ASP A 261 7.41 -1.64 -4.93
CA ASP A 261 8.48 -1.06 -4.11
C ASP A 261 8.72 0.44 -4.33
N LYS A 262 8.08 1.04 -5.34
CA LYS A 262 8.30 2.44 -5.71
C LYS A 262 7.12 3.06 -6.44
N VAL A 263 7.10 4.38 -6.45
CA VAL A 263 6.22 5.17 -7.32
C VAL A 263 7.08 5.96 -8.31
N MET A 264 6.66 5.95 -9.56
CA MET A 264 7.28 6.75 -10.60
C MET A 264 6.26 7.71 -11.20
N SER A 265 6.71 8.82 -11.75
CA SER A 265 5.81 9.84 -12.29
C SER A 265 6.22 10.32 -13.67
N ARG A 266 5.22 10.84 -14.39
CA ARG A 266 5.40 11.58 -15.62
C ARG A 266 4.46 12.77 -15.65
N THR A 267 4.99 13.98 -15.77
CA THR A 267 4.21 15.21 -15.83
C THR A 267 4.14 15.73 -17.25
N SER A 268 2.94 16.14 -17.66
CA SER A 268 2.69 16.93 -18.87
C SER A 268 2.07 18.25 -18.47
N THR A 269 2.61 19.35 -18.97
CA THR A 269 2.06 20.72 -18.74
C THR A 269 1.13 21.16 -19.87
N ASN A 270 0.96 20.31 -20.89
CA ASN A 270 0.07 20.65 -22.00
C ASN A 270 -1.39 20.50 -21.63
N GLN A 271 -2.21 21.45 -22.02
CA GLN A 271 -3.66 21.36 -21.90
C GLN A 271 -4.17 20.05 -22.53
N VAL A 272 -5.06 19.35 -21.82
CA VAL A 272 -5.55 18.03 -22.24
C VAL A 272 -6.70 18.15 -23.24
N PHE A 273 -7.71 18.95 -22.94
CA PHE A 273 -8.86 19.17 -23.82
C PHE A 273 -8.99 20.66 -24.18
N THR A 274 -9.40 20.92 -25.40
CA THR A 274 -9.65 22.30 -25.88
C THR A 274 -11.03 22.74 -25.41
N PRO A 275 -11.16 23.78 -24.56
CA PRO A 275 -12.46 24.29 -24.14
C PRO A 275 -13.20 24.94 -25.27
N VAL A 276 -14.54 24.88 -25.20
CA VAL A 276 -15.43 25.65 -26.09
C VAL A 276 -15.55 27.07 -25.54
N LYS A 277 -15.38 28.05 -26.41
CA LYS A 277 -15.44 29.47 -26.06
C LYS A 277 -16.57 30.16 -26.82
N ASP A 278 -17.18 31.22 -26.22
CA ASP A 278 -18.08 32.12 -26.89
C ASP A 278 -17.34 33.06 -27.85
N GLU A 279 -18.10 33.96 -28.52
CA GLU A 279 -17.54 34.94 -29.45
C GLU A 279 -16.62 35.96 -28.74
N GLU A 280 -16.83 36.19 -27.45
CA GLU A 280 -16.01 37.06 -26.60
C GLU A 280 -14.76 36.36 -26.05
N GLY A 281 -14.62 35.04 -26.28
CA GLY A 281 -13.48 34.23 -25.82
C GLY A 281 -13.59 33.65 -24.42
N ASN A 282 -14.75 33.78 -23.75
CA ASN A 282 -15.00 33.16 -22.45
C ASN A 282 -15.23 31.66 -22.60
N VAL A 283 -14.75 30.88 -21.67
CA VAL A 283 -14.98 29.43 -21.64
C VAL A 283 -16.41 29.15 -21.22
N ILE A 284 -17.22 28.63 -22.14
CA ILE A 284 -18.64 28.28 -21.91
C ILE A 284 -18.80 26.77 -21.61
N MET A 285 -17.90 25.94 -22.13
CA MET A 285 -17.85 24.48 -21.84
C MET A 285 -16.41 24.02 -21.77
N SER A 286 -16.15 23.02 -20.97
CA SER A 286 -14.82 22.38 -20.86
C SER A 286 -14.34 21.77 -22.19
N GLY A 287 -15.27 21.53 -23.13
CA GLY A 287 -14.99 20.90 -24.42
C GLY A 287 -14.59 19.41 -24.33
N SER A 288 -14.77 18.81 -23.15
CA SER A 288 -14.29 17.46 -22.86
C SER A 288 -15.41 16.43 -22.60
N ILE A 289 -16.66 16.88 -22.40
CA ILE A 289 -17.79 15.95 -22.13
C ILE A 289 -17.92 14.93 -23.26
N GLY A 290 -17.95 13.66 -22.90
CA GLY A 290 -18.04 12.53 -23.82
C GLY A 290 -16.79 12.28 -24.68
N LYS A 291 -15.74 13.08 -24.56
CA LYS A 291 -14.53 12.93 -25.37
C LYS A 291 -13.49 12.03 -24.70
N ILE A 292 -12.80 11.25 -25.54
CA ILE A 292 -11.68 10.41 -25.12
C ILE A 292 -10.38 11.09 -25.55
N LYS A 293 -9.51 11.41 -24.60
CA LYS A 293 -8.15 11.86 -24.87
C LYS A 293 -7.16 10.71 -24.76
N ASN A 294 -6.47 10.41 -25.84
CA ASN A 294 -5.40 9.41 -25.83
C ASN A 294 -4.10 10.04 -25.29
N LEU A 295 -3.61 9.52 -24.15
CA LEU A 295 -2.35 9.91 -23.51
C LEU A 295 -1.16 9.08 -24.03
N GLY A 296 -1.44 8.00 -24.80
CA GLY A 296 -0.44 7.07 -25.29
C GLY A 296 0.19 6.23 -24.19
N GLN A 297 1.45 5.87 -24.35
CA GLN A 297 2.21 5.09 -23.39
C GLN A 297 2.59 5.95 -22.18
N LEU A 298 2.08 5.59 -20.96
CA LEU A 298 2.36 6.34 -19.75
C LEU A 298 3.71 6.00 -19.11
N ASP A 299 4.15 4.76 -19.20
CA ASP A 299 5.40 4.26 -18.59
C ASP A 299 6.67 4.60 -19.40
N LYS A 300 6.61 5.66 -20.18
CA LYS A 300 7.76 6.19 -20.94
C LYS A 300 8.29 7.46 -20.28
N ASN A 301 9.64 7.52 -20.11
CA ASN A 301 10.33 8.67 -19.51
C ASN A 301 9.79 9.03 -18.11
N LEU A 302 9.72 8.03 -17.26
CA LEU A 302 9.32 8.18 -15.87
C LEU A 302 10.45 8.80 -15.04
N SER A 303 10.07 9.57 -14.03
CA SER A 303 10.95 10.07 -12.97
C SER A 303 10.56 9.42 -11.65
N ASP A 304 11.54 9.17 -10.80
CA ASP A 304 11.29 8.65 -9.45
C ASP A 304 10.52 9.67 -8.60
N VAL A 305 9.66 9.16 -7.73
CA VAL A 305 8.93 9.93 -6.74
C VAL A 305 9.52 9.63 -5.37
N THR A 306 9.75 10.67 -4.57
CA THR A 306 10.30 10.48 -3.23
C THR A 306 9.38 9.62 -2.37
N PRO A 307 9.92 8.87 -1.38
CA PRO A 307 9.08 8.07 -0.48
C PRO A 307 8.01 8.89 0.26
N TYR A 308 8.30 10.13 0.64
CA TYR A 308 7.34 11.03 1.26
C TYR A 308 6.19 11.40 0.32
N ASP A 309 6.51 11.77 -0.91
CA ASP A 309 5.50 12.14 -1.89
C ASP A 309 4.66 10.93 -2.29
N ALA A 310 5.29 9.75 -2.45
CA ALA A 310 4.58 8.50 -2.72
C ALA A 310 3.58 8.15 -1.61
N TYR A 311 3.99 8.28 -0.35
CA TYR A 311 3.11 8.06 0.81
C TYR A 311 1.92 9.03 0.82
N ASN A 312 2.15 10.31 0.54
CA ASN A 312 1.08 11.32 0.48
C ASN A 312 0.14 11.11 -0.72
N LEU A 313 0.59 10.43 -1.76
CA LEU A 313 -0.26 9.97 -2.86
C LEU A 313 -1.11 8.73 -2.50
N GLY A 314 -0.95 8.19 -1.30
CA GLY A 314 -1.67 7.02 -0.82
C GLY A 314 -0.98 5.69 -1.11
N ALA A 315 0.29 5.69 -1.54
CA ALA A 315 1.06 4.47 -1.66
C ALA A 315 1.39 3.88 -0.28
N ASP A 316 1.38 2.57 -0.18
CA ASP A 316 1.75 1.88 1.04
C ASP A 316 3.23 2.11 1.39
N LEU A 317 3.49 2.29 2.67
CA LEU A 317 4.84 2.22 3.21
C LEU A 317 5.25 0.74 3.34
N VAL A 318 6.17 0.29 2.50
CA VAL A 318 6.69 -1.09 2.57
C VAL A 318 7.99 -1.11 3.36
N VAL A 319 8.01 -1.88 4.46
CA VAL A 319 9.19 -2.09 5.31
C VAL A 319 9.36 -3.59 5.55
N ALA A 320 10.50 -4.13 5.23
CA ALA A 320 10.80 -5.56 5.40
C ALA A 320 9.74 -6.47 4.74
N GLY A 321 9.24 -6.10 3.56
CA GLY A 321 8.21 -6.84 2.84
C GLY A 321 6.79 -6.74 3.43
N LYS A 322 6.57 -5.92 4.47
CA LYS A 322 5.26 -5.63 5.05
C LYS A 322 4.74 -4.29 4.54
N SER A 323 3.50 -4.28 4.07
CA SER A 323 2.80 -3.06 3.68
C SER A 323 2.06 -2.44 4.85
N TYR A 324 2.16 -1.12 4.97
CA TYR A 324 1.47 -0.28 5.95
C TYR A 324 0.73 0.82 5.21
N SER A 325 -0.59 0.78 5.26
CA SER A 325 -1.43 1.76 4.56
C SER A 325 -1.35 3.14 5.20
N PRO A 326 -1.24 4.23 4.42
CA PRO A 326 -1.39 5.59 4.93
C PRO A 326 -2.73 5.83 5.66
N ALA A 327 -3.79 5.11 5.27
CA ALA A 327 -5.09 5.18 5.94
C ALA A 327 -5.02 4.70 7.40
N ASP A 328 -4.16 3.70 7.70
CA ASP A 328 -3.98 3.15 9.04
C ASP A 328 -2.96 3.94 9.87
N LEU A 329 -1.93 4.49 9.22
CA LEU A 329 -0.83 5.18 9.89
C LEU A 329 -1.09 6.68 10.09
N GLY A 330 -1.91 7.30 9.26
CA GLY A 330 -2.20 8.74 9.28
C GLY A 330 -1.20 9.58 8.50
N SER A 331 -1.22 10.88 8.76
CA SER A 331 -0.37 11.84 8.04
C SER A 331 1.11 11.67 8.35
N ALA A 332 1.95 11.83 7.34
CA ALA A 332 3.39 11.82 7.47
C ALA A 332 3.98 13.21 7.71
N THR A 333 5.13 13.26 8.35
CA THR A 333 5.94 14.46 8.54
C THR A 333 7.21 14.37 7.71
N LEU A 334 7.45 15.36 6.84
CA LEU A 334 8.74 15.51 6.17
C LEU A 334 9.72 16.21 7.12
N VAL A 335 10.86 15.58 7.38
CA VAL A 335 11.94 16.13 8.19
C VAL A 335 13.02 16.65 7.24
N SER A 336 13.08 17.97 7.09
CA SER A 336 14.01 18.66 6.19
C SER A 336 15.16 19.36 6.91
N GLU A 337 15.17 19.36 8.25
CA GLU A 337 16.18 19.98 9.08
C GLU A 337 16.53 19.06 10.25
N THR A 338 17.78 19.14 10.72
CA THR A 338 18.24 18.40 11.91
C THR A 338 17.33 18.69 13.11
N THR A 339 16.74 17.64 13.67
CA THR A 339 15.73 17.78 14.72
C THR A 339 15.70 16.60 15.68
N THR A 340 14.93 16.75 16.74
CA THR A 340 14.63 15.69 17.69
C THR A 340 13.19 15.20 17.52
N ILE A 341 13.02 13.91 17.26
CA ILE A 341 11.70 13.27 17.25
C ILE A 341 11.36 12.80 18.66
N SER A 342 10.29 13.37 19.22
CA SER A 342 9.82 13.09 20.58
C SER A 342 8.42 12.47 20.64
N ALA A 343 7.73 12.33 19.50
CA ALA A 343 6.36 11.84 19.40
C ALA A 343 6.23 10.64 18.47
N ASN A 344 5.12 9.90 18.63
CA ASN A 344 4.70 8.87 17.68
C ASN A 344 4.36 9.49 16.33
N GLY A 345 4.50 8.73 15.25
CA GLY A 345 4.15 9.18 13.91
C GLY A 345 4.95 8.52 12.79
N VAL A 346 4.70 9.00 11.60
CA VAL A 346 5.42 8.62 10.37
C VAL A 346 6.29 9.79 9.94
N TYR A 347 7.58 9.54 9.84
CA TYR A 347 8.58 10.56 9.53
C TYR A 347 9.41 10.14 8.33
N PHE A 348 9.50 11.01 7.34
CA PHE A 348 10.40 10.85 6.22
C PHE A 348 11.55 11.84 6.34
N VAL A 349 12.77 11.35 6.36
CA VAL A 349 13.97 12.14 6.64
C VAL A 349 14.75 12.38 5.35
N ASN A 350 14.97 13.64 5.00
CA ASN A 350 15.73 14.01 3.82
C ASN A 350 17.21 13.62 3.93
N GLU A 351 17.86 13.48 2.79
CA GLU A 351 19.30 13.23 2.70
C GLU A 351 20.09 14.34 3.43
N GLY A 352 21.14 13.93 4.15
CA GLY A 352 21.99 14.84 4.90
C GLY A 352 21.35 15.48 6.14
N VAL A 353 20.16 15.00 6.52
CA VAL A 353 19.48 15.45 7.75
C VAL A 353 19.70 14.42 8.85
N GLU A 354 20.18 14.88 10.01
CA GLU A 354 20.32 14.07 11.21
C GLU A 354 19.08 14.18 12.10
N VAL A 355 18.57 13.03 12.52
CA VAL A 355 17.46 12.93 13.46
C VAL A 355 17.92 12.32 14.77
N THR A 356 17.59 12.96 15.88
CA THR A 356 17.80 12.41 17.22
C THR A 356 16.49 11.87 17.78
N LEU A 357 16.49 10.64 18.30
CA LEU A 357 15.33 10.05 18.98
C LEU A 357 15.38 10.35 20.47
N ALA A 358 14.37 11.07 20.99
CA ALA A 358 14.20 11.35 22.40
C ALA A 358 12.71 11.43 22.77
N PRO A 359 12.04 10.28 23.01
CA PRO A 359 10.60 10.26 23.28
C PRO A 359 10.28 11.02 24.57
N ALA A 360 9.30 11.91 24.53
CA ALA A 360 8.91 12.77 25.65
C ALA A 360 8.51 11.98 26.91
N SER A 361 7.91 10.81 26.73
CA SER A 361 7.54 9.88 27.82
C SER A 361 8.58 8.78 28.09
N GLY A 362 9.70 8.77 27.37
CA GLY A 362 10.66 7.68 27.35
C GLY A 362 10.22 6.45 26.55
N HIS A 363 9.08 6.50 25.86
CA HIS A 363 8.50 5.35 25.15
C HIS A 363 7.77 5.77 23.87
N TYR A 364 7.82 4.94 22.84
CA TYR A 364 7.00 5.06 21.63
C TYR A 364 5.94 3.96 21.56
N LEU A 365 4.74 4.31 21.09
CA LEU A 365 3.69 3.36 20.73
C LEU A 365 3.84 2.90 19.28
N SER A 366 3.96 3.89 18.37
CA SER A 366 4.16 3.62 16.95
C SER A 366 5.04 4.72 16.38
N LEU A 367 6.18 4.30 15.84
CA LEU A 367 7.17 5.19 15.25
C LEU A 367 7.67 4.57 13.95
N TYR A 368 7.53 5.30 12.87
CA TYR A 368 8.00 4.92 11.55
C TYR A 368 8.96 6.00 11.07
N ILE A 369 10.22 5.65 10.87
CA ILE A 369 11.25 6.56 10.33
C ILE A 369 11.80 5.95 9.07
N VAL A 370 11.69 6.72 7.99
CA VAL A 370 12.05 6.27 6.65
C VAL A 370 12.95 7.32 6.02
N SER A 371 14.01 6.89 5.37
CA SER A 371 14.78 7.78 4.51
C SER A 371 13.92 8.27 3.36
N ASN A 372 13.91 9.57 3.13
CA ASN A 372 13.29 10.18 1.95
C ASN A 372 14.21 10.19 0.72
N ASN A 373 15.39 9.58 0.85
CA ASN A 373 16.34 9.44 -0.23
C ASN A 373 16.08 8.13 -1.00
N LEU A 374 15.96 8.21 -2.31
CA LEU A 374 15.71 7.06 -3.19
C LEU A 374 16.88 6.06 -3.24
N ASN A 375 18.11 6.54 -3.10
CA ASN A 375 19.33 5.75 -3.31
C ASN A 375 20.28 5.76 -2.12
N GLY A 376 19.84 6.23 -0.95
CA GLY A 376 20.70 6.39 0.21
C GLY A 376 19.97 6.25 1.54
N ARG A 377 20.73 6.44 2.60
CA ARG A 377 20.25 6.40 3.98
C ARG A 377 20.26 7.81 4.57
N ALA A 378 19.38 8.08 5.52
CA ALA A 378 19.39 9.27 6.35
C ALA A 378 20.06 8.96 7.70
N GLU A 379 20.53 9.99 8.41
CA GLU A 379 21.24 9.80 9.67
C GLU A 379 20.28 9.74 10.87
N LEU A 380 20.44 8.70 11.70
CA LEU A 380 19.65 8.49 12.90
C LEU A 380 20.56 8.40 14.14
N ASN A 381 20.54 9.45 14.97
CA ASN A 381 21.28 9.47 16.23
C ASN A 381 20.40 8.93 17.36
N VAL A 382 20.88 7.90 18.02
CA VAL A 382 20.22 7.30 19.19
C VAL A 382 20.99 7.71 20.45
N SER A 383 20.55 8.79 21.07
CA SER A 383 21.22 9.37 22.25
C SER A 383 20.87 8.70 23.58
N ASP A 384 19.77 7.97 23.64
CA ASP A 384 19.29 7.23 24.82
C ASP A 384 18.57 5.95 24.39
N ASN A 385 18.22 5.09 25.35
CA ASN A 385 17.44 3.89 25.08
C ASN A 385 16.10 4.21 24.43
N ILE A 386 15.87 3.67 23.26
CA ILE A 386 14.57 3.74 22.61
C ILE A 386 13.72 2.59 23.13
N ARG A 387 12.56 2.92 23.69
CA ARG A 387 11.66 1.95 24.30
C ARG A 387 10.33 1.95 23.57
N TRP A 388 9.79 0.77 23.33
CA TRP A 388 8.42 0.63 22.81
C TRP A 388 7.51 0.01 23.86
N THR A 389 6.25 0.39 23.82
CA THR A 389 5.23 -0.05 24.75
C THR A 389 4.39 -1.19 24.17
N LYS A 390 3.41 -1.66 24.93
CA LYS A 390 2.50 -2.73 24.54
C LYS A 390 1.87 -2.45 23.16
N ASN A 391 1.92 -3.44 22.27
CA ASN A 391 1.47 -3.36 20.87
C ASN A 391 2.13 -2.24 20.05
N GLY A 392 3.16 -1.58 20.61
CA GLY A 392 3.91 -0.56 19.88
C GLY A 392 4.74 -1.16 18.75
N VAL A 393 4.92 -0.38 17.69
CA VAL A 393 5.74 -0.75 16.54
C VAL A 393 6.81 0.31 16.33
N ILE A 394 8.06 -0.11 16.23
CA ILE A 394 9.15 0.75 15.74
C ILE A 394 9.60 0.20 14.40
N CYS A 395 9.43 0.99 13.36
CA CYS A 395 9.88 0.70 12.01
C CYS A 395 10.95 1.70 11.58
N LEU A 396 12.09 1.20 11.14
CA LEU A 396 13.20 1.99 10.61
C LEU A 396 13.57 1.47 9.24
N LYS A 397 13.62 2.37 8.24
CA LYS A 397 14.01 2.01 6.89
C LYS A 397 14.99 3.01 6.30
N GLY A 398 16.11 2.51 5.79
CA GLY A 398 17.11 3.35 5.12
C GLY A 398 17.81 4.31 6.06
N MET A 399 18.22 3.88 7.25
CA MET A 399 18.85 4.73 8.25
C MET A 399 20.31 4.32 8.52
N ASP A 400 21.22 5.28 8.52
CA ASP A 400 22.55 5.15 9.09
C ASP A 400 22.47 5.51 10.57
N MET A 401 22.51 4.50 11.43
CA MET A 401 22.37 4.70 12.87
C MET A 401 23.70 5.08 13.50
N ILE A 402 23.68 6.14 14.31
CA ILE A 402 24.81 6.59 15.11
C ILE A 402 24.49 6.29 16.58
N ASP A 403 25.34 5.51 17.23
CA ASP A 403 25.24 5.30 18.67
C ASP A 403 25.81 6.48 19.45
N GLY A 404 24.96 7.45 19.76
CA GLY A 404 25.26 8.60 20.62
C GLY A 404 25.23 8.26 22.12
N SER A 405 24.76 7.05 22.50
CA SER A 405 24.58 6.68 23.89
C SER A 405 25.88 6.30 24.59
N ALA A 406 26.09 6.79 25.79
CA ALA A 406 27.20 6.36 26.65
C ALA A 406 26.81 5.09 27.43
N ASN A 407 27.15 3.91 26.92
CA ASN A 407 26.96 2.62 27.59
C ASN A 407 25.51 2.15 27.75
N LYS A 408 24.62 2.48 26.83
CA LYS A 408 23.21 2.07 26.89
C LYS A 408 22.84 1.13 25.75
N THR A 409 21.78 0.37 25.96
CA THR A 409 21.09 -0.41 24.93
C THR A 409 20.37 0.57 23.98
N LEU A 410 20.45 0.33 22.67
CA LEU A 410 19.74 1.19 21.72
C LEU A 410 18.22 0.97 21.76
N PHE A 411 17.81 -0.29 21.69
CA PHE A 411 16.38 -0.65 21.69
C PHE A 411 16.03 -1.57 22.85
N GLN A 412 14.99 -1.24 23.59
CA GLN A 412 14.54 -2.01 24.75
C GLN A 412 13.03 -2.20 24.74
N SER A 413 12.57 -3.46 24.86
CA SER A 413 11.14 -3.70 25.13
C SER A 413 10.77 -3.26 26.53
N ASN A 414 9.66 -2.55 26.69
CA ASN A 414 9.21 -2.04 27.98
C ASN A 414 7.83 -2.57 28.39
N ALA A 415 7.15 -3.27 27.51
CA ALA A 415 5.89 -3.98 27.77
C ALA A 415 5.75 -5.11 26.76
N LEU A 416 4.77 -6.00 27.01
CA LEU A 416 4.50 -7.17 26.18
C LEU A 416 4.06 -6.79 24.77
N ASP A 417 4.33 -7.67 23.80
CA ASP A 417 3.79 -7.67 22.43
C ASP A 417 4.23 -6.53 21.49
N GLY A 418 5.27 -5.79 21.83
CA GLY A 418 5.86 -4.79 20.92
C GLY A 418 6.64 -5.42 19.76
N SER A 419 6.79 -4.66 18.66
CA SER A 419 7.50 -5.07 17.45
C SER A 419 8.60 -4.08 17.07
N LEU A 420 9.74 -4.61 16.60
CA LEU A 420 10.84 -3.82 16.01
C LEU A 420 11.12 -4.35 14.61
N VAL A 421 11.04 -3.47 13.61
CA VAL A 421 11.30 -3.79 12.21
C VAL A 421 12.37 -2.84 11.68
N ILE A 422 13.47 -3.39 11.18
CA ILE A 422 14.62 -2.65 10.66
C ILE A 422 14.91 -3.17 9.25
N ASP A 423 14.94 -2.27 8.28
CA ASP A 423 15.13 -2.57 6.87
C ASP A 423 16.12 -1.60 6.22
N ASN A 424 17.10 -2.12 5.52
CA ASN A 424 18.11 -1.33 4.80
C ASN A 424 18.82 -0.29 5.70
N CYS A 425 19.20 -0.67 6.91
CA CYS A 425 19.88 0.21 7.85
C CYS A 425 21.35 -0.17 8.05
N SER A 426 22.17 0.82 8.43
CA SER A 426 23.49 0.58 9.02
C SER A 426 23.35 0.58 10.54
N ILE A 427 23.75 -0.54 11.16
CA ILE A 427 23.57 -0.76 12.59
C ILE A 427 24.95 -0.90 13.24
N PRO A 428 25.46 0.12 13.95
CA PRO A 428 26.62 -0.07 14.82
C PRO A 428 26.18 -0.83 16.06
N THR A 429 27.05 -1.67 16.61
CA THR A 429 26.79 -2.14 17.96
C THR A 429 26.84 -0.97 18.92
N SER A 430 25.94 -0.99 19.87
CA SER A 430 25.88 0.05 20.88
C SER A 430 27.17 0.09 21.70
N LYS A 431 27.55 1.26 22.19
CA LYS A 431 28.58 1.41 23.23
C LYS A 431 28.21 0.65 24.50
N GLY A 432 26.92 0.33 24.68
CA GLY A 432 26.42 -0.64 25.65
C GLY A 432 26.75 -2.10 25.31
N SER A 433 26.18 -3.04 26.05
CA SER A 433 26.42 -4.48 25.86
C SER A 433 25.57 -5.13 24.77
N GLN A 434 24.49 -4.49 24.34
CA GLN A 434 23.56 -5.03 23.35
C GLN A 434 22.88 -3.92 22.53
N PHE A 435 22.53 -4.25 21.27
CA PHE A 435 21.75 -3.38 20.43
C PHE A 435 20.25 -3.47 20.78
N ILE A 436 19.72 -4.70 20.88
CA ILE A 436 18.34 -4.96 21.33
C ILE A 436 18.39 -5.70 22.66
N TYR A 437 17.59 -5.24 23.62
CA TYR A 437 17.43 -5.90 24.92
C TYR A 437 15.96 -6.20 25.22
N ALA A 438 15.65 -7.49 25.41
CA ALA A 438 14.33 -7.92 25.81
C ALA A 438 14.17 -7.87 27.34
N SER A 439 13.64 -6.79 27.86
CA SER A 439 13.21 -6.72 29.28
C SER A 439 11.80 -7.26 29.50
N HIS A 440 11.01 -7.37 28.43
CA HIS A 440 9.68 -7.97 28.39
C HIS A 440 9.53 -8.79 27.10
N ALA A 441 8.47 -9.60 27.00
CA ALA A 441 8.17 -10.35 25.80
C ALA A 441 8.02 -9.44 24.58
N ILE A 442 8.50 -9.94 23.44
CA ILE A 442 8.49 -9.22 22.16
C ILE A 442 7.68 -10.04 21.15
N LYS A 443 6.74 -9.38 20.46
CA LYS A 443 5.97 -10.02 19.40
C LYS A 443 6.84 -10.31 18.17
N GLU A 444 7.66 -9.35 17.79
CA GLU A 444 8.45 -9.45 16.56
C GLU A 444 9.75 -8.65 16.64
N ILE A 445 10.82 -9.27 16.15
CA ILE A 445 12.05 -8.61 15.73
C ILE A 445 12.30 -9.02 14.29
N THR A 446 12.36 -8.06 13.38
CA THR A 446 12.75 -8.27 11.98
C THR A 446 13.91 -7.33 11.66
N ILE A 447 15.03 -7.87 11.20
CA ILE A 447 16.17 -7.10 10.68
C ILE A 447 16.50 -7.66 9.31
N CYS A 448 16.37 -6.84 8.27
CA CYS A 448 16.67 -7.29 6.92
C CYS A 448 17.42 -6.23 6.12
N ASN A 449 18.10 -6.67 5.06
CA ASN A 449 18.81 -5.83 4.11
C ASN A 449 19.80 -4.84 4.78
N SER A 450 20.32 -5.16 5.96
CA SER A 450 21.04 -4.22 6.83
C SER A 450 22.50 -4.59 7.03
N ASP A 451 23.33 -3.58 7.30
CA ASP A 451 24.73 -3.75 7.68
C ASP A 451 24.84 -3.72 9.20
N VAL A 452 25.27 -4.84 9.79
CA VAL A 452 25.38 -4.99 11.25
C VAL A 452 26.85 -5.09 11.63
N LYS A 453 27.41 -4.03 12.20
CA LYS A 453 28.78 -4.00 12.67
C LYS A 453 28.87 -4.26 14.17
N ILE A 454 29.59 -5.30 14.57
CA ILE A 454 29.82 -5.64 15.97
C ILE A 454 31.26 -5.31 16.33
N GLU A 455 31.50 -4.24 17.12
CA GLU A 455 32.82 -3.63 17.29
C GLU A 455 33.66 -4.23 18.41
N ALA A 456 33.08 -4.89 19.40
CA ALA A 456 33.84 -5.37 20.56
C ALA A 456 33.28 -6.66 21.16
N ALA A 457 34.14 -7.41 21.86
CA ALA A 457 33.75 -8.57 22.64
C ALA A 457 32.62 -8.25 23.64
N ASN A 458 31.79 -9.23 23.92
CA ASN A 458 30.63 -9.12 24.82
C ASN A 458 29.55 -8.11 24.38
N LYS A 459 29.55 -7.70 23.13
CA LYS A 459 28.46 -6.96 22.52
C LYS A 459 27.55 -7.93 21.78
N TYR A 460 26.26 -7.63 21.75
CA TYR A 460 25.25 -8.50 21.14
C TYR A 460 24.35 -7.70 20.24
N LEU A 461 23.95 -8.28 19.12
CA LEU A 461 22.86 -7.73 18.32
C LEU A 461 21.55 -7.85 19.11
N ILE A 462 21.24 -9.04 19.61
CA ILE A 462 20.04 -9.27 20.42
C ILE A 462 20.41 -9.95 21.73
N ASN A 463 20.00 -9.36 22.84
CA ASN A 463 19.96 -9.99 24.14
C ASN A 463 18.50 -10.28 24.53
N GLY A 464 18.08 -11.51 24.35
CA GLY A 464 16.72 -11.96 24.63
C GLY A 464 16.43 -12.12 26.14
N ASN A 465 17.47 -12.06 26.97
CA ASN A 465 17.32 -12.31 28.40
C ASN A 465 16.47 -13.59 28.64
N ASN A 466 15.55 -13.59 29.60
CA ASN A 466 14.62 -14.70 29.88
C ASN A 466 13.22 -14.43 29.30
N GLN A 467 13.12 -13.64 28.23
CA GLN A 467 11.83 -13.21 27.69
C GLN A 467 11.43 -14.04 26.49
N THR A 468 10.13 -14.11 26.25
CA THR A 468 9.59 -14.72 25.02
C THR A 468 9.71 -13.76 23.83
N ILE A 469 10.17 -14.26 22.69
CA ILE A 469 10.13 -13.58 21.40
C ILE A 469 9.31 -14.45 20.45
N THR A 470 8.15 -13.96 20.01
CA THR A 470 7.29 -14.79 19.17
C THR A 470 7.90 -15.01 17.80
N ASN A 471 8.31 -13.95 17.12
CA ASN A 471 8.95 -14.03 15.81
C ASN A 471 10.28 -13.26 15.83
N CYS A 472 11.36 -13.90 15.39
CA CYS A 472 12.64 -13.27 15.19
C CYS A 472 13.15 -13.64 13.79
N ASN A 473 13.17 -12.68 12.87
CA ASN A 473 13.63 -12.87 11.50
C ASN A 473 14.83 -11.97 11.20
N ILE A 474 15.95 -12.59 10.84
CA ILE A 474 17.20 -11.92 10.47
C ILE A 474 17.55 -12.40 9.06
N GLU A 475 17.37 -11.52 8.07
CA GLU A 475 17.41 -11.93 6.67
C GLU A 475 18.17 -10.94 5.79
N ASN A 476 18.97 -11.47 4.88
CA ASN A 476 19.68 -10.69 3.86
C ASN A 476 20.57 -9.57 4.45
N ASN A 477 21.22 -9.83 5.61
CA ASN A 477 22.09 -8.86 6.27
C ASN A 477 23.58 -9.21 6.06
N ILE A 478 24.42 -8.18 6.12
CA ILE A 478 25.87 -8.34 6.30
C ILE A 478 26.20 -8.10 7.78
N VAL A 479 26.53 -9.17 8.50
CA VAL A 479 26.90 -9.12 9.93
C VAL A 479 28.40 -9.32 10.04
N TYR A 480 29.12 -8.34 10.54
CA TYR A 480 30.57 -8.41 10.54
C TYR A 480 31.21 -7.81 11.81
N SER A 481 32.44 -8.21 12.08
CA SER A 481 33.23 -7.65 13.16
C SER A 481 34.67 -7.37 12.71
N PRO A 482 35.19 -6.19 13.00
CA PRO A 482 36.62 -5.89 12.77
C PRO A 482 37.53 -6.53 13.80
N SER A 483 37.04 -6.95 14.97
CA SER A 483 37.86 -7.40 16.10
C SER A 483 37.80 -8.89 16.42
N GLY A 484 36.84 -9.65 15.81
CA GLY A 484 36.66 -11.08 16.13
C GLY A 484 36.13 -11.33 17.56
N ASP A 485 35.97 -12.60 17.94
CA ASP A 485 35.59 -13.08 19.29
C ASP A 485 34.26 -12.50 19.83
N ILE A 486 33.17 -12.68 19.10
CA ILE A 486 31.89 -12.01 19.37
C ILE A 486 30.72 -12.98 19.27
N LYS A 487 29.70 -12.74 20.10
CA LYS A 487 28.39 -13.40 20.01
C LYS A 487 27.38 -12.49 19.36
N VAL A 488 26.74 -12.94 18.29
CA VAL A 488 25.66 -12.16 17.65
C VAL A 488 24.41 -12.11 18.53
N PHE A 489 24.11 -13.24 19.18
CA PHE A 489 22.92 -13.37 20.01
C PHE A 489 23.28 -13.86 21.42
N ARG A 490 22.51 -13.37 22.41
CA ARG A 490 22.58 -13.86 23.77
C ARG A 490 21.18 -14.19 24.28
N PHE A 491 20.95 -15.46 24.55
CA PHE A 491 19.75 -15.92 25.24
C PHE A 491 20.22 -16.68 26.48
N VAL A 492 20.03 -16.08 27.65
CA VAL A 492 20.52 -16.62 28.93
C VAL A 492 19.68 -17.83 29.32
N THR A 493 20.33 -18.77 30.01
CA THR A 493 19.74 -20.00 30.56
C THR A 493 18.58 -19.72 31.51
N GLY A 494 17.43 -19.72 31.02
CA GLY A 494 16.07 -19.69 31.52
C GLY A 494 15.24 -20.22 30.39
N THR A 495 13.98 -20.23 30.41
CA THR A 495 13.15 -20.69 29.29
C THR A 495 12.70 -19.55 28.37
N PRO A 496 13.58 -18.82 27.65
CA PRO A 496 13.10 -17.94 26.60
C PRO A 496 12.51 -18.82 25.51
N THR A 497 11.24 -18.64 25.22
CA THR A 497 10.59 -19.33 24.11
C THR A 497 10.64 -18.44 22.88
N ILE A 498 11.21 -18.94 21.79
CA ILE A 498 11.07 -18.31 20.48
C ILE A 498 10.20 -19.23 19.64
N THR A 499 9.05 -18.74 19.21
CA THR A 499 8.16 -19.55 18.39
C THR A 499 8.74 -19.76 17.01
N THR A 500 9.19 -18.69 16.36
CA THR A 500 9.82 -18.74 15.04
C THR A 500 11.14 -17.98 15.07
N PHE A 501 12.21 -18.64 14.65
CA PHE A 501 13.51 -18.01 14.44
C PHE A 501 14.00 -18.27 13.03
N GLY A 502 14.17 -17.19 12.25
CA GLY A 502 14.73 -17.21 10.91
C GLY A 502 16.10 -16.51 10.88
N PHE A 503 17.10 -17.21 10.31
CA PHE A 503 18.41 -16.64 10.01
C PHE A 503 18.78 -17.05 8.59
N ASN A 504 18.34 -16.25 7.60
CA ASN A 504 18.38 -16.66 6.20
C ASN A 504 19.13 -15.66 5.33
N SER A 505 19.84 -16.16 4.34
CA SER A 505 20.51 -15.34 3.30
C SER A 505 21.48 -14.29 3.86
N ASN A 506 22.00 -14.47 5.09
CA ASN A 506 22.93 -13.52 5.68
C ASN A 506 24.38 -13.83 5.28
N THR A 507 25.20 -12.78 5.19
CA THR A 507 26.66 -12.89 5.15
C THR A 507 27.20 -12.57 6.52
N VAL A 508 27.87 -13.53 7.15
CA VAL A 508 28.51 -13.39 8.47
C VAL A 508 30.01 -13.40 8.30
N ALA A 509 30.65 -12.28 8.59
CA ALA A 509 32.08 -12.11 8.32
C ALA A 509 32.87 -11.85 9.61
N ASN A 510 33.97 -12.57 9.76
CA ASN A 510 34.94 -12.41 10.84
C ASN A 510 34.33 -12.43 12.27
N ILE A 511 33.26 -13.18 12.45
CA ILE A 511 32.62 -13.37 13.75
C ILE A 511 32.92 -14.77 14.22
N TYR A 512 33.78 -14.87 15.25
CA TYR A 512 34.22 -16.14 15.81
C TYR A 512 33.51 -16.40 17.13
N PRO A 513 33.13 -17.66 17.39
CA PRO A 513 32.58 -18.00 18.69
C PRO A 513 33.61 -17.77 19.80
N SER A 514 33.15 -17.37 20.97
CA SER A 514 33.97 -17.10 22.14
C SER A 514 34.91 -18.29 22.52
N THR A 515 36.02 -17.96 23.15
CA THR A 515 37.09 -18.89 23.58
C THR A 515 36.69 -19.96 24.59
N THR A 516 35.45 -19.94 25.10
CA THR A 516 34.95 -20.95 26.04
C THR A 516 34.43 -22.20 25.32
N ALA A 517 34.62 -23.37 25.89
CA ALA A 517 34.04 -24.62 25.36
C ALA A 517 32.52 -24.47 25.17
N ASN A 518 32.01 -24.93 24.03
CA ASN A 518 30.61 -24.77 23.59
C ASN A 518 30.21 -23.31 23.31
N ALA A 519 31.09 -22.57 22.70
CA ALA A 519 30.77 -21.22 22.26
C ALA A 519 29.74 -21.23 21.12
N GLU A 520 28.64 -20.64 21.38
CA GLU A 520 27.48 -20.56 20.49
C GLU A 520 27.32 -19.13 20.01
N TYR A 521 26.98 -18.92 18.73
CA TYR A 521 26.48 -17.62 18.32
C TYR A 521 25.15 -17.31 19.04
N CYS A 522 24.37 -18.35 19.30
CA CYS A 522 23.12 -18.27 20.04
C CYS A 522 22.78 -19.67 20.61
N ALA A 523 22.34 -19.71 21.86
CA ALA A 523 21.71 -20.88 22.46
C ALA A 523 20.21 -20.60 22.65
N LEU A 524 19.38 -21.32 21.92
CA LEU A 524 17.92 -21.28 22.02
C LEU A 524 17.44 -22.61 22.58
N THR A 525 17.00 -22.61 23.83
CA THR A 525 16.56 -23.84 24.49
C THR A 525 15.13 -24.25 24.15
N ALA A 526 14.35 -23.35 23.61
CA ALA A 526 12.97 -23.61 23.22
C ALA A 526 12.59 -22.78 21.97
N VAL A 527 12.83 -23.35 20.78
CA VAL A 527 12.39 -22.82 19.49
C VAL A 527 11.45 -23.83 18.87
N SER A 528 10.26 -23.40 18.44
CA SER A 528 9.31 -24.30 17.77
C SER A 528 9.66 -24.47 16.30
N ASN A 529 9.96 -23.39 15.59
CA ASN A 529 10.32 -23.38 14.18
C ASN A 529 11.65 -22.66 13.99
N TYR A 530 12.60 -23.32 13.34
CA TYR A 530 13.93 -22.79 13.09
C TYR A 530 14.30 -22.89 11.62
N THR A 531 14.74 -21.78 11.04
CA THR A 531 15.34 -21.76 9.70
C THR A 531 16.69 -21.08 9.71
N CYS A 532 17.67 -21.69 9.02
CA CYS A 532 19.01 -21.13 8.81
C CYS A 532 19.48 -21.54 7.42
N ASN A 533 19.00 -20.82 6.40
CA ASN A 533 19.18 -21.21 5.02
C ASN A 533 19.97 -20.17 4.24
N ASN A 534 20.75 -20.64 3.26
CA ASN A 534 21.45 -19.82 2.27
C ASN A 534 22.39 -18.75 2.88
N ASN A 535 22.97 -18.98 4.04
CA ASN A 535 23.91 -18.05 4.66
C ASN A 535 25.34 -18.30 4.19
N LEU A 536 26.11 -17.23 4.06
CA LEU A 536 27.55 -17.26 3.86
C LEU A 536 28.27 -16.94 5.18
N PHE A 537 29.08 -17.89 5.67
CA PHE A 537 29.94 -17.70 6.84
C PHE A 537 31.39 -17.53 6.37
N TYR A 538 31.89 -16.31 6.40
CA TYR A 538 33.23 -15.96 6.02
C TYR A 538 34.12 -15.88 7.27
N LEU A 539 34.85 -16.96 7.58
CA LEU A 539 35.64 -17.13 8.79
C LEU A 539 37.10 -17.53 8.44
N PRO A 540 37.89 -16.62 7.82
CA PRO A 540 39.21 -16.98 7.29
C PRO A 540 40.21 -17.45 8.34
N GLU A 541 40.18 -16.94 9.57
CA GLU A 541 41.10 -17.29 10.65
C GLU A 541 40.59 -18.39 11.59
N TYR A 542 39.53 -19.10 11.17
CA TYR A 542 38.88 -20.10 12.03
C TYR A 542 39.84 -21.18 12.55
N GLY A 543 40.72 -21.70 11.71
CA GLY A 543 41.67 -22.73 12.09
C GLY A 543 42.79 -22.26 13.04
N THR A 544 43.27 -21.04 12.88
CA THR A 544 44.25 -20.41 13.78
C THR A 544 43.65 -20.21 15.15
N TYR A 545 42.42 -19.80 15.22
CA TYR A 545 41.68 -19.61 16.47
C TYR A 545 41.55 -20.90 17.27
N GLU A 546 41.31 -22.00 16.59
CA GLU A 546 41.21 -23.32 17.20
C GLU A 546 42.53 -23.86 17.76
N THR A 547 43.61 -23.73 17.01
CA THR A 547 44.93 -24.21 17.41
C THR A 547 45.50 -23.41 18.57
N THR A 548 45.23 -22.11 18.63
CA THR A 548 45.73 -21.24 19.71
C THR A 548 45.04 -21.51 21.04
N LEU A 549 43.81 -21.97 21.04
CA LEU A 549 43.02 -22.17 22.24
C LEU A 549 43.04 -23.63 22.75
N GLY A 550 43.62 -24.56 22.00
CA GLY A 550 43.74 -25.97 22.39
C GLY A 550 42.44 -26.71 22.68
N LYS A 551 41.31 -26.21 22.15
CA LYS A 551 39.96 -26.73 22.39
C LYS A 551 39.27 -27.03 21.07
N ALA A 552 38.61 -28.19 21.02
CA ALA A 552 37.68 -28.49 19.95
C ALA A 552 36.48 -27.54 20.04
N ILE A 553 36.47 -26.47 19.24
CA ILE A 553 35.40 -25.49 19.22
C ILE A 553 34.27 -26.05 18.37
N TYR A 554 33.20 -26.46 19.00
CA TYR A 554 31.97 -26.78 18.33
C TYR A 554 31.23 -25.43 18.09
N SER A 555 31.29 -24.94 16.88
CA SER A 555 30.59 -23.70 16.54
C SER A 555 29.14 -24.01 16.26
N TYR A 556 28.29 -23.61 17.16
CA TYR A 556 26.85 -23.57 16.91
C TYR A 556 26.50 -22.17 16.39
N ILE A 557 25.83 -22.08 15.26
CA ILE A 557 25.23 -20.81 14.87
C ILE A 557 24.05 -20.50 15.77
N VAL A 558 23.14 -21.47 15.87
CA VAL A 558 22.09 -21.48 16.87
C VAL A 558 21.96 -22.89 17.40
N LYS A 559 22.04 -23.04 18.71
CA LYS A 559 21.79 -24.34 19.37
C LYS A 559 20.32 -24.43 19.69
N VAL A 560 19.62 -25.38 19.07
CA VAL A 560 18.19 -25.62 19.27
C VAL A 560 17.96 -26.98 19.94
N ALA A 561 16.79 -27.15 20.54
CA ALA A 561 16.40 -28.43 21.12
C ALA A 561 16.19 -29.47 20.02
N PRO A 562 16.49 -30.76 20.27
CA PRO A 562 16.36 -31.83 19.28
C PRO A 562 14.96 -32.03 18.70
N THR A 563 13.93 -31.57 19.42
CA THR A 563 12.50 -31.65 19.01
C THR A 563 12.04 -30.49 18.14
N THR A 564 12.91 -29.53 17.86
CA THR A 564 12.56 -28.35 17.06
C THR A 564 12.38 -28.74 15.58
N SER A 565 11.35 -28.22 14.94
CA SER A 565 11.26 -28.24 13.48
C SER A 565 12.37 -27.36 12.92
N ALA A 566 13.32 -27.94 12.19
CA ALA A 566 14.52 -27.24 11.76
C ALA A 566 14.77 -27.42 10.26
N SER A 567 15.09 -26.32 9.58
CA SER A 567 15.65 -26.33 8.22
C SER A 567 16.99 -25.58 8.23
N ALA A 568 18.03 -26.22 7.70
CA ALA A 568 19.37 -25.63 7.60
C ALA A 568 20.02 -26.11 6.30
N GLN A 569 19.75 -25.38 5.19
CA GLN A 569 20.14 -25.79 3.85
C GLN A 569 20.84 -24.65 3.11
N GLY A 570 21.65 -24.98 2.11
CA GLY A 570 22.28 -24.00 1.22
C GLY A 570 23.31 -23.08 1.88
N ASN A 571 23.73 -23.39 3.13
CA ASN A 571 24.71 -22.56 3.82
C ASN A 571 26.12 -22.86 3.32
N ILE A 572 26.97 -21.85 3.22
CA ILE A 572 28.34 -21.92 2.79
C ILE A 572 29.24 -21.43 3.91
N LEU A 573 30.29 -22.23 4.21
CA LEU A 573 31.35 -21.86 5.17
C LEU A 573 32.67 -21.69 4.43
N TYR A 574 33.21 -20.48 4.45
CA TYR A 574 34.59 -20.21 4.04
C TYR A 574 35.52 -20.20 5.23
N LYS A 575 36.61 -20.94 5.15
CA LYS A 575 37.71 -20.95 6.11
C LYS A 575 39.04 -21.17 5.39
N LYS A 576 40.15 -20.69 5.98
CA LYS A 576 41.48 -20.72 5.35
C LYS A 576 42.11 -22.10 5.38
N ASP A 577 41.78 -22.92 6.37
CA ASP A 577 42.37 -24.26 6.56
C ASP A 577 41.34 -25.39 6.30
N ASN A 578 41.87 -26.53 5.94
CA ASN A 578 41.11 -27.70 5.50
C ASN A 578 40.64 -28.61 6.64
N THR A 579 40.47 -28.10 7.85
CA THR A 579 39.99 -28.90 8.96
C THR A 579 38.50 -29.22 8.83
N ASN A 580 38.14 -30.50 9.03
CA ASN A 580 36.79 -31.07 8.83
C ASN A 580 35.71 -30.58 9.80
N LYS A 581 35.70 -29.31 10.20
CA LYS A 581 34.74 -28.80 11.18
C LYS A 581 33.53 -28.18 10.49
N ARG A 582 32.38 -28.60 10.99
CA ARG A 582 31.06 -28.24 10.45
C ARG A 582 30.35 -27.36 11.47
N LEU A 583 29.59 -26.43 10.96
CA LEU A 583 28.64 -25.67 11.77
C LEU A 583 27.51 -26.60 12.23
N ARG A 584 27.13 -26.53 13.51
CA ARG A 584 26.06 -27.34 14.09
C ARG A 584 24.86 -26.48 14.48
N TYR A 585 23.69 -27.03 14.46
CA TYR A 585 22.53 -26.41 15.05
C TYR A 585 22.01 -27.11 16.32
N ASP A 586 22.41 -28.36 16.55
CA ASP A 586 22.23 -29.06 17.83
C ASP A 586 23.45 -29.96 18.15
N SER A 587 23.37 -30.71 19.24
CA SER A 587 24.47 -31.58 19.67
C SER A 587 24.78 -32.74 18.72
N THR A 588 23.86 -33.08 17.83
CA THR A 588 23.92 -34.25 16.93
C THR A 588 23.84 -33.88 15.46
N ASN A 589 23.16 -32.78 15.11
CA ASN A 589 22.90 -32.39 13.74
C ASN A 589 23.79 -31.22 13.30
N TYR A 590 24.28 -31.28 12.09
CA TYR A 590 25.08 -30.24 11.47
C TYR A 590 24.21 -29.41 10.53
N ILE A 591 24.50 -28.13 10.44
CA ILE A 591 24.02 -27.30 9.34
C ILE A 591 24.56 -27.92 8.05
N ASN A 592 23.70 -28.14 7.10
CA ASN A 592 24.10 -28.63 5.79
C ASN A 592 24.84 -27.52 5.05
N SER A 593 26.13 -27.40 5.32
CA SER A 593 27.02 -26.42 4.70
C SER A 593 28.00 -27.17 3.78
N THR A 594 28.17 -26.64 2.61
CA THR A 594 29.23 -27.08 1.71
C THR A 594 30.51 -26.35 2.12
N ASN A 595 31.55 -27.09 2.53
CA ASN A 595 32.87 -26.49 2.72
C ASN A 595 33.41 -26.11 1.34
N VAL A 596 33.43 -24.84 1.02
CA VAL A 596 33.97 -24.35 -0.25
C VAL A 596 35.37 -23.82 0.01
N GLU A 597 36.36 -24.55 -0.45
CA GLU A 597 37.73 -24.07 -0.48
C GLU A 597 37.85 -23.01 -1.59
N SER A 598 38.50 -21.95 -1.27
CA SER A 598 39.22 -21.04 -2.17
C SER A 598 38.45 -20.12 -3.14
N ASN A 599 37.18 -20.23 -3.43
CA ASN A 599 36.56 -19.40 -4.50
C ASN A 599 35.28 -18.64 -4.11
N VAL A 600 34.92 -18.59 -2.86
CA VAL A 600 33.65 -18.01 -2.40
C VAL A 600 33.72 -16.48 -2.27
N VAL A 601 34.92 -15.96 -2.07
CA VAL A 601 35.18 -14.52 -1.99
C VAL A 601 36.35 -14.17 -2.88
N THR A 602 36.13 -13.38 -3.90
CA THR A 602 37.19 -12.85 -4.76
C THR A 602 37.64 -11.50 -4.22
N GLY A 603 38.86 -11.40 -3.74
CA GLY A 603 39.48 -10.17 -3.22
C GLY A 603 39.66 -10.14 -1.72
N GLU A 604 40.35 -9.14 -1.24
CA GLU A 604 40.46 -8.85 0.20
C GLU A 604 39.12 -8.31 0.69
N VAL A 605 38.61 -8.89 1.77
CA VAL A 605 37.42 -8.38 2.46
C VAL A 605 37.85 -7.24 3.35
N ASP A 606 37.46 -6.04 3.00
CA ASP A 606 37.58 -4.88 3.89
C ASP A 606 36.49 -4.97 4.95
N LEU A 607 36.88 -5.35 6.15
CA LEU A 607 35.98 -5.47 7.29
C LEU A 607 35.58 -4.11 7.89
N THR A 608 36.14 -3.02 7.41
CA THR A 608 35.72 -1.68 7.77
C THR A 608 34.57 -1.18 6.90
N VAL A 609 34.44 -1.73 5.68
CA VAL A 609 33.34 -1.52 4.75
C VAL A 609 32.85 -2.89 4.31
N PRO A 610 31.56 -3.21 4.49
CA PRO A 610 31.04 -4.52 4.13
C PRO A 610 30.92 -4.72 2.61
N THR A 611 32.04 -5.00 1.96
CA THR A 611 32.12 -5.25 0.52
C THR A 611 32.31 -6.73 0.20
N ILE A 612 31.64 -7.61 0.92
CA ILE A 612 31.67 -9.03 0.60
C ILE A 612 30.72 -9.28 -0.55
N VAL A 613 31.26 -9.43 -1.74
CA VAL A 613 30.49 -9.89 -2.91
C VAL A 613 30.61 -11.41 -2.95
N PRO A 614 29.59 -12.17 -2.55
CA PRO A 614 29.65 -13.62 -2.62
C PRO A 614 29.63 -14.05 -4.09
N ALA A 615 30.61 -14.84 -4.51
CA ALA A 615 30.61 -15.54 -5.79
C ALA A 615 29.65 -16.75 -5.79
N THR A 616 28.63 -16.74 -4.94
CA THR A 616 27.72 -17.86 -4.69
C THR A 616 26.27 -17.38 -4.58
N THR A 617 25.34 -18.32 -4.64
CA THR A 617 23.91 -18.06 -4.41
C THR A 617 23.55 -17.93 -2.91
N ALA A 618 24.50 -18.07 -2.01
CA ALA A 618 24.32 -17.93 -0.57
C ALA A 618 24.89 -16.60 -0.08
N GLY A 619 24.29 -16.05 0.98
CA GLY A 619 24.66 -14.79 1.58
C GLY A 619 23.72 -13.64 1.19
N ALA A 620 23.99 -12.47 1.74
CA ALA A 620 23.22 -11.27 1.44
C ALA A 620 23.38 -10.88 -0.04
N THR A 621 22.28 -10.57 -0.68
CA THR A 621 22.22 -10.04 -2.06
C THR A 621 21.97 -8.54 -1.99
N ARG A 622 22.87 -7.75 -2.59
CA ARG A 622 22.79 -6.28 -2.66
C ARG A 622 23.27 -5.75 -3.99
#